data_0f6eb68d35be80de736f22992098c6af
#
_entry.id   0f6eb68d35be80de736f22992098c6af
#
_cell.length_a   1.000
_cell.length_b   1.000
_cell.length_c   1.000
_cell.angle_alpha   90.00
_cell.angle_beta   90.00
_cell.angle_gamma   90.00
#
_symmetry.space_group_name_H-M   'P 1'
#
loop_
_entity.id
_entity.type
_entity.pdbx_description
1 polymer ?
#
loop_
_entity_poly.entity_id
_entity_poly.type
_entity_poly.pdbx_seq_one_letter_code
_entity_poly.pdbx_strand_id
1 'polypeptide(L)'
;MPRRSKNEMVEELIREFRVSGNQDDAFDSLAAERLGVSETDLRCLNIIENRRGLSAGDLATQAGLTAGAVTGVIDRLEKAAYARRVPDSADRRRVTVEVTPRFYRSAERIWGPMAADWRATLSKRFTSDELERITAFLRATNEVGRRHLNRLRKQP
;
A
#
# COMPACT_ATOMS: atom_id res chain seq x y z
N MET A 1 35.17 -10.47 17.66
CA MET A 1 34.15 -9.42 17.88
C MET A 1 33.08 -9.95 18.81
N PRO A 2 32.63 -9.19 19.82
CA PRO A 2 31.58 -9.66 20.73
C PRO A 2 30.30 -9.93 19.90
N ARG A 3 29.65 -11.04 20.20
CA ARG A 3 28.40 -11.46 19.53
C ARG A 3 27.29 -10.50 19.96
N ARG A 4 26.66 -9.77 19.03
CA ARG A 4 25.54 -8.86 19.35
C ARG A 4 24.42 -9.61 20.08
N SER A 5 23.84 -8.98 21.09
CA SER A 5 22.69 -9.54 21.79
C SER A 5 21.44 -9.57 20.89
N LYS A 6 20.50 -10.47 21.20
CA LYS A 6 19.22 -10.52 20.48
C LYS A 6 18.48 -9.18 20.52
N ASN A 7 18.53 -8.49 21.63
CA ASN A 7 17.85 -7.18 21.80
C ASN A 7 18.49 -6.11 20.90
N GLU A 8 19.81 -6.04 20.80
CA GLU A 8 20.50 -5.11 19.89
C GLU A 8 20.11 -5.35 18.43
N MET A 9 19.99 -6.62 18.01
CA MET A 9 19.55 -6.97 16.66
C MET A 9 18.08 -6.58 16.40
N VAL A 10 17.20 -6.73 17.40
CA VAL A 10 15.80 -6.30 17.27
C VAL A 10 15.70 -4.78 17.14
N GLU A 11 16.44 -4.02 17.96
CA GLU A 11 16.45 -2.56 17.88
C GLU A 11 17.01 -2.05 16.53
N GLU A 12 18.02 -2.73 15.99
CA GLU A 12 18.55 -2.41 14.67
C GLU A 12 17.49 -2.67 13.57
N LEU A 13 16.81 -3.81 13.60
CA LEU A 13 15.71 -4.11 12.67
C LEU A 13 14.59 -3.08 12.73
N ILE A 14 14.21 -2.63 13.94
CA ILE A 14 13.19 -1.58 14.10
C ILE A 14 13.64 -0.26 13.48
N ARG A 15 14.93 0.11 13.63
CA ARG A 15 15.48 1.31 13.00
C ARG A 15 15.46 1.22 11.48
N GLU A 16 15.95 0.11 10.90
CA GLU A 16 15.95 -0.11 9.46
C GLU A 16 14.53 -0.14 8.87
N PHE A 17 13.58 -0.74 9.58
CA PHE A 17 12.18 -0.74 9.18
C PHE A 17 11.58 0.68 9.13
N ARG A 18 11.94 1.55 10.09
CA ARG A 18 11.53 2.97 10.05
C ARG A 18 12.17 3.74 8.89
N VAL A 19 13.46 3.49 8.60
CA VAL A 19 14.14 4.10 7.46
C VAL A 19 13.47 3.69 6.16
N SER A 20 13.15 2.41 5.99
CA SER A 20 12.41 1.92 4.82
C SER A 20 11.04 2.60 4.69
N GLY A 21 10.27 2.68 5.78
CA GLY A 21 8.97 3.36 5.76
C GLY A 21 9.05 4.83 5.34
N ASN A 22 10.04 5.57 5.85
CA ASN A 22 10.23 6.97 5.45
C ASN A 22 10.62 7.11 3.96
N GLN A 23 11.37 6.17 3.40
CA GLN A 23 11.72 6.14 1.98
C GLN A 23 10.50 5.80 1.12
N ASP A 24 9.67 4.87 1.56
CA ASP A 24 8.43 4.49 0.87
C ASP A 24 7.45 5.68 0.85
N ASP A 25 7.28 6.39 1.98
CA ASP A 25 6.43 7.58 2.06
C ASP A 25 6.94 8.69 1.12
N ALA A 26 8.25 8.95 1.08
CA ALA A 26 8.84 9.95 0.19
C ALA A 26 8.68 9.55 -1.29
N PHE A 27 8.84 8.26 -1.62
CA PHE A 27 8.64 7.75 -2.97
C PHE A 27 7.17 7.89 -3.39
N ASP A 28 6.23 7.54 -2.53
CA ASP A 28 4.79 7.64 -2.80
C ASP A 28 4.33 9.09 -2.97
N SER A 29 4.91 10.04 -2.22
CA SER A 29 4.66 11.47 -2.41
C SER A 29 5.07 11.95 -3.83
N LEU A 30 6.29 11.59 -4.27
CA LEU A 30 6.76 11.90 -5.62
C LEU A 30 5.97 11.15 -6.71
N ALA A 31 5.55 9.93 -6.43
CA ALA A 31 4.72 9.15 -7.35
C ALA A 31 3.33 9.77 -7.53
N ALA A 32 2.71 10.25 -6.44
CA ALA A 32 1.44 10.98 -6.49
C ALA A 32 1.55 12.23 -7.35
N GLU A 33 2.61 13.03 -7.17
CA GLU A 33 2.89 14.20 -8.00
C GLU A 33 3.00 13.85 -9.49
N ARG A 34 3.77 12.80 -9.83
CA ARG A 34 3.94 12.33 -11.22
C ARG A 34 2.66 11.79 -11.85
N LEU A 35 1.77 11.23 -11.05
CA LEU A 35 0.44 10.78 -11.48
C LEU A 35 -0.56 11.94 -11.60
N GLY A 36 -0.25 13.10 -11.04
CA GLY A 36 -1.15 14.25 -10.96
C GLY A 36 -2.33 14.02 -10.02
N VAL A 37 -2.11 13.27 -8.94
CA VAL A 37 -3.10 12.98 -7.90
C VAL A 37 -2.58 13.39 -6.52
N SER A 38 -3.47 13.50 -5.52
CA SER A 38 -3.03 13.70 -4.14
C SER A 38 -2.50 12.40 -3.51
N GLU A 39 -1.71 12.51 -2.44
CA GLU A 39 -1.26 11.33 -1.66
C GLU A 39 -2.45 10.52 -1.12
N THR A 40 -3.54 11.19 -0.74
CA THR A 40 -4.78 10.53 -0.32
C THR A 40 -5.41 9.75 -1.47
N ASP A 41 -5.42 10.31 -2.69
CA ASP A 41 -5.92 9.64 -3.89
C ASP A 41 -5.05 8.43 -4.25
N LEU A 42 -3.72 8.56 -4.19
CA LEU A 42 -2.79 7.44 -4.40
C LEU A 42 -2.99 6.34 -3.36
N ARG A 43 -3.11 6.69 -2.09
CA ARG A 43 -3.41 5.71 -1.03
C ARG A 43 -4.71 4.95 -1.28
N CYS A 44 -5.74 5.64 -1.76
CA CYS A 44 -7.00 4.98 -2.14
C CYS A 44 -6.82 4.06 -3.35
N LEU A 45 -6.04 4.45 -4.37
CA LEU A 45 -5.69 3.59 -5.51
C LEU A 45 -4.99 2.30 -5.04
N ASN A 46 -4.01 2.42 -4.15
CA ASN A 46 -3.30 1.27 -3.57
C ASN A 46 -4.25 0.32 -2.80
N ILE A 47 -5.24 0.89 -2.07
CA ILE A 47 -6.24 0.07 -1.38
C ILE A 47 -7.14 -0.66 -2.38
N ILE A 48 -7.62 0.02 -3.44
CA ILE A 48 -8.49 -0.55 -4.47
C ILE A 48 -7.76 -1.66 -5.24
N GLU A 49 -6.49 -1.45 -5.60
CA GLU A 49 -5.67 -2.42 -6.31
C GLU A 49 -5.46 -3.70 -5.51
N ASN A 50 -5.17 -3.57 -4.22
CA ASN A 50 -4.90 -4.70 -3.34
C ASN A 50 -6.16 -5.50 -2.94
N ARG A 51 -7.37 -5.00 -3.23
CA ARG A 51 -8.64 -5.64 -2.88
C ARG A 51 -9.68 -5.46 -3.98
N ARG A 52 -10.00 -6.53 -4.66
CA ARG A 52 -11.10 -6.54 -5.64
C ARG A 52 -12.47 -6.43 -4.95
N GLY A 53 -13.41 -5.77 -5.62
CA GLY A 53 -14.79 -5.73 -5.17
C GLY A 53 -15.06 -4.80 -3.98
N LEU A 54 -14.23 -3.78 -3.75
CA LEU A 54 -14.45 -2.78 -2.71
C LEU A 54 -15.59 -1.83 -3.07
N SER A 55 -16.56 -1.69 -2.17
CA SER A 55 -17.52 -0.59 -2.23
C SER A 55 -16.88 0.73 -1.76
N ALA A 56 -17.50 1.86 -2.09
CA ALA A 56 -17.06 3.16 -1.57
C ALA A 56 -17.05 3.21 -0.02
N GLY A 57 -17.99 2.53 0.63
CA GLY A 57 -18.04 2.43 2.10
C GLY A 57 -16.88 1.62 2.67
N ASP A 58 -16.53 0.49 2.02
CA ASP A 58 -15.35 -0.31 2.43
C ASP A 58 -14.07 0.50 2.25
N LEU A 59 -13.95 1.23 1.13
CA LEU A 59 -12.80 2.11 0.87
C LEU A 59 -12.68 3.23 1.92
N ALA A 60 -13.81 3.87 2.27
CA ALA A 60 -13.86 4.90 3.31
C ALA A 60 -13.32 4.36 4.64
N THR A 61 -13.82 3.20 5.05
CA THR A 61 -13.38 2.52 6.29
C THR A 61 -11.89 2.21 6.28
N GLN A 62 -11.38 1.66 5.18
CA GLN A 62 -9.96 1.28 5.08
C GLN A 62 -9.04 2.49 4.99
N ALA A 63 -9.43 3.51 4.22
CA ALA A 63 -8.67 4.75 4.10
C ALA A 63 -8.77 5.65 5.33
N GLY A 64 -9.70 5.38 6.26
CA GLY A 64 -9.97 6.26 7.41
C GLY A 64 -10.58 7.60 6.99
N LEU A 65 -11.43 7.58 5.95
CA LEU A 65 -12.08 8.76 5.39
C LEU A 65 -13.58 8.76 5.71
N THR A 66 -14.19 9.94 5.67
CA THR A 66 -15.65 10.05 5.69
C THR A 66 -16.27 9.62 4.35
N ALA A 67 -17.55 9.26 4.34
CA ALA A 67 -18.27 8.89 3.12
C ALA A 67 -18.22 10.01 2.04
N GLY A 68 -18.35 11.27 2.44
CA GLY A 68 -18.24 12.40 1.52
C GLY A 68 -16.83 12.57 0.96
N ALA A 69 -15.81 12.42 1.81
CA ALA A 69 -14.40 12.53 1.37
C ALA A 69 -14.04 11.43 0.36
N VAL A 70 -14.47 10.17 0.60
CA VAL A 70 -14.18 9.06 -0.32
C VAL A 70 -14.91 9.21 -1.64
N THR A 71 -16.14 9.75 -1.64
CA THR A 71 -16.86 10.06 -2.88
C THR A 71 -16.06 11.05 -3.73
N GLY A 72 -15.58 12.14 -3.13
CA GLY A 72 -14.74 13.11 -3.82
C GLY A 72 -13.41 12.53 -4.34
N VAL A 73 -12.79 11.61 -3.58
CA VAL A 73 -11.60 10.87 -4.06
C VAL A 73 -11.95 10.05 -5.31
N ILE A 74 -13.00 9.25 -5.26
CA ILE A 74 -13.39 8.39 -6.39
C ILE A 74 -13.71 9.25 -7.62
N ASP A 75 -14.42 10.36 -7.47
CA ASP A 75 -14.76 11.26 -8.58
C ASP A 75 -13.50 11.86 -9.23
N ARG A 76 -12.49 12.26 -8.44
CA ARG A 76 -11.20 12.73 -8.98
C ARG A 76 -10.45 11.61 -9.71
N LEU A 77 -10.44 10.41 -9.15
CA LEU A 77 -9.79 9.24 -9.77
C LEU A 77 -10.49 8.81 -11.06
N GLU A 78 -11.83 8.90 -11.14
CA GLU A 78 -12.57 8.68 -12.38
C GLU A 78 -12.24 9.75 -13.42
N LYS A 79 -12.18 11.02 -13.03
CA LYS A 79 -11.78 12.12 -13.91
C LYS A 79 -10.35 11.93 -14.45
N ALA A 80 -9.44 11.43 -13.64
CA ALA A 80 -8.08 11.07 -14.06
C ALA A 80 -8.03 9.77 -14.89
N ALA A 81 -9.16 9.05 -15.00
CA ALA A 81 -9.28 7.74 -15.61
C ALA A 81 -8.37 6.66 -14.96
N TYR A 82 -8.11 6.77 -13.66
CA TYR A 82 -7.33 5.79 -12.89
C TYR A 82 -8.21 4.80 -12.14
N ALA A 83 -9.43 5.18 -11.79
CA ALA A 83 -10.43 4.27 -11.24
C ALA A 83 -11.75 4.38 -12.01
N ARG A 84 -12.64 3.44 -11.77
CA ARG A 84 -14.01 3.45 -12.29
C ARG A 84 -14.95 2.76 -11.32
N ARG A 85 -16.19 3.20 -11.29
CA ARG A 85 -17.28 2.48 -10.63
C ARG A 85 -17.80 1.39 -11.56
N VAL A 86 -18.01 0.19 -11.04
CA VAL A 86 -18.54 -0.94 -11.76
C VAL A 86 -19.61 -1.65 -10.94
N PRO A 87 -20.66 -2.23 -11.58
CA PRO A 87 -21.55 -3.14 -10.89
C PRO A 87 -20.78 -4.32 -10.31
N ASP A 88 -21.12 -4.73 -9.08
CA ASP A 88 -20.53 -5.93 -8.48
C ASP A 88 -20.92 -7.18 -9.28
N SER A 89 -19.97 -8.08 -9.49
CA SER A 89 -20.21 -9.31 -10.28
C SER A 89 -21.15 -10.30 -9.58
N ALA A 90 -21.20 -10.28 -8.24
CA ALA A 90 -22.04 -11.17 -7.43
C ALA A 90 -23.40 -10.55 -7.10
N ASP A 91 -23.46 -9.22 -6.93
CA ASP A 91 -24.69 -8.49 -6.66
C ASP A 91 -24.74 -7.17 -7.45
N ARG A 92 -25.44 -7.17 -8.58
CA ARG A 92 -25.58 -6.01 -9.47
C ARG A 92 -26.22 -4.77 -8.81
N ARG A 93 -26.79 -4.90 -7.62
CA ARG A 93 -27.30 -3.77 -6.83
C ARG A 93 -26.18 -3.03 -6.10
N ARG A 94 -25.02 -3.66 -5.95
CA ARG A 94 -23.83 -3.06 -5.37
C ARG A 94 -22.97 -2.44 -6.46
N VAL A 95 -22.36 -1.31 -6.12
CA VAL A 95 -21.35 -0.66 -6.95
C VAL A 95 -20.00 -0.80 -6.24
N THR A 96 -19.02 -1.28 -6.96
CA THR A 96 -17.65 -1.41 -6.51
C THR A 96 -16.74 -0.47 -7.29
N VAL A 97 -15.54 -0.26 -6.80
CA VAL A 97 -14.54 0.58 -7.45
C VAL A 97 -13.36 -0.30 -7.87
N GLU A 98 -12.90 -0.11 -9.09
CA GLU A 98 -11.77 -0.84 -9.67
C GLU A 98 -10.76 0.14 -10.26
N VAL A 99 -9.47 -0.23 -10.22
CA VAL A 99 -8.43 0.46 -10.96
C VAL A 99 -8.51 0.14 -12.45
N THR A 100 -8.11 1.08 -13.28
CA THR A 100 -8.19 0.95 -14.74
C THR A 100 -6.87 0.46 -15.35
N PRO A 101 -6.88 -0.06 -16.59
CA PRO A 101 -5.64 -0.36 -17.32
C PRO A 101 -4.73 0.88 -17.50
N ARG A 102 -5.28 2.09 -17.50
CA ARG A 102 -4.49 3.33 -17.54
C ARG A 102 -3.65 3.50 -16.28
N PHE A 103 -4.24 3.25 -15.10
CA PHE A 103 -3.50 3.28 -13.85
C PHE A 103 -2.35 2.28 -13.86
N TYR A 104 -2.59 1.01 -14.22
CA TYR A 104 -1.55 0.00 -14.28
C TYR A 104 -0.38 0.39 -15.20
N ARG A 105 -0.65 0.96 -16.37
CA ARG A 105 0.42 1.45 -17.26
C ARG A 105 1.22 2.61 -16.65
N SER A 106 0.57 3.49 -15.92
CA SER A 106 1.23 4.61 -15.24
C SER A 106 2.03 4.13 -14.03
N ALA A 107 1.47 3.23 -13.25
CA ALA A 107 2.12 2.59 -12.12
C ALA A 107 3.37 1.82 -12.56
N GLU A 108 3.29 1.01 -13.62
CA GLU A 108 4.44 0.26 -14.15
C GLU A 108 5.62 1.17 -14.52
N ARG A 109 5.37 2.36 -15.06
CA ARG A 109 6.44 3.32 -15.38
C ARG A 109 7.14 3.88 -14.14
N ILE A 110 6.45 3.97 -13.01
CA ILE A 110 6.96 4.55 -11.76
C ILE A 110 7.59 3.46 -10.89
N TRP A 111 6.86 2.39 -10.60
CA TRP A 111 7.29 1.32 -9.69
C TRP A 111 8.00 0.16 -10.38
N GLY A 112 7.78 -0.03 -11.70
CA GLY A 112 8.37 -1.13 -12.45
C GLY A 112 9.88 -1.21 -12.38
N PRO A 113 10.64 -0.10 -12.58
CA PRO A 113 12.10 -0.08 -12.44
C PRO A 113 12.55 -0.51 -11.04
N MET A 114 11.94 0.06 -9.98
CA MET A 114 12.26 -0.28 -8.59
C MET A 114 11.95 -1.76 -8.29
N ALA A 115 10.81 -2.26 -8.77
CA ALA A 115 10.45 -3.67 -8.61
C ALA A 115 11.41 -4.61 -9.35
N ALA A 116 11.96 -4.20 -10.50
CA ALA A 116 12.98 -4.95 -11.22
C ALA A 116 14.29 -5.01 -10.42
N ASP A 117 14.74 -3.86 -9.87
CA ASP A 117 15.94 -3.77 -9.05
C ASP A 117 15.79 -4.58 -7.75
N TRP A 118 14.63 -4.54 -7.09
CA TRP A 118 14.36 -5.38 -5.94
C TRP A 118 14.45 -6.87 -6.29
N ARG A 119 13.80 -7.32 -7.37
CA ARG A 119 13.89 -8.72 -7.81
C ARG A 119 15.33 -9.16 -8.03
N ALA A 120 16.12 -8.37 -8.77
CA ALA A 120 17.53 -8.66 -9.04
C ALA A 120 18.35 -8.69 -7.76
N THR A 121 18.18 -7.68 -6.88
CA THR A 121 18.95 -7.57 -5.63
C THR A 121 18.62 -8.69 -4.67
N LEU A 122 17.33 -8.96 -4.44
CA LEU A 122 16.90 -9.97 -3.48
C LEU A 122 17.27 -11.38 -3.95
N SER A 123 17.07 -11.70 -5.24
CA SER A 123 17.46 -13.01 -5.79
C SER A 123 18.97 -13.27 -5.74
N LYS A 124 19.80 -12.20 -5.85
CA LYS A 124 21.25 -12.33 -5.79
C LYS A 124 21.79 -12.44 -4.37
N ARG A 125 21.13 -11.77 -3.40
CA ARG A 125 21.65 -11.61 -2.04
C ARG A 125 21.15 -12.64 -1.05
N PHE A 126 20.01 -13.25 -1.30
CA PHE A 126 19.32 -14.11 -0.34
C PHE A 126 18.95 -15.46 -0.95
N THR A 127 19.11 -16.51 -0.15
CA THR A 127 18.61 -17.85 -0.44
C THR A 127 17.09 -17.92 -0.28
N SER A 128 16.46 -18.97 -0.79
CA SER A 128 15.00 -19.19 -0.63
C SER A 128 14.58 -19.20 0.84
N ASP A 129 15.32 -19.89 1.70
CA ASP A 129 15.03 -19.97 3.14
C ASP A 129 15.12 -18.60 3.84
N GLU A 130 16.09 -17.77 3.43
CA GLU A 130 16.23 -16.40 3.94
C GLU A 130 15.07 -15.51 3.46
N LEU A 131 14.66 -15.65 2.20
CA LEU A 131 13.50 -14.92 1.66
C LEU A 131 12.19 -15.32 2.37
N GLU A 132 12.01 -16.59 2.71
CA GLU A 132 10.87 -17.04 3.52
C GLU A 132 10.86 -16.41 4.91
N ARG A 133 12.03 -16.34 5.59
CA ARG A 133 12.16 -15.68 6.90
C ARG A 133 11.91 -14.19 6.83
N ILE A 134 12.42 -13.51 5.81
CA ILE A 134 12.18 -12.08 5.57
C ILE A 134 10.68 -11.85 5.32
N THR A 135 10.05 -12.69 4.52
CA THR A 135 8.59 -12.61 4.27
C THR A 135 7.78 -12.81 5.56
N ALA A 136 8.17 -13.78 6.40
CA ALA A 136 7.53 -14.00 7.70
C ALA A 136 7.71 -12.79 8.64
N PHE A 137 8.89 -12.16 8.64
CA PHE A 137 9.15 -10.93 9.37
C PHE A 137 8.21 -9.80 8.93
N LEU A 138 8.10 -9.55 7.62
CA LEU A 138 7.21 -8.51 7.09
C LEU A 138 5.74 -8.78 7.41
N ARG A 139 5.30 -10.02 7.38
CA ARG A 139 3.93 -10.41 7.81
C ARG A 139 3.68 -10.08 9.28
N ALA A 140 4.62 -10.43 10.16
CA ALA A 140 4.51 -10.16 11.60
C ALA A 140 4.48 -8.65 11.89
N THR A 141 5.33 -7.85 11.24
CA THR A 141 5.33 -6.38 11.40
C THR A 141 4.04 -5.76 10.89
N ASN A 142 3.49 -6.22 9.77
CA ASN A 142 2.20 -5.80 9.24
C ASN A 142 1.04 -6.09 10.20
N GLU A 143 1.07 -7.21 10.92
CA GLU A 143 0.06 -7.52 11.95
C GLU A 143 0.15 -6.56 13.13
N VAL A 144 1.36 -6.26 13.60
CA VAL A 144 1.58 -5.27 14.66
C VAL A 144 1.04 -3.91 14.22
N GLY A 145 1.40 -3.45 13.02
CA GLY A 145 0.94 -2.19 12.46
C GLY A 145 -0.59 -2.09 12.40
N ARG A 146 -1.26 -3.13 11.84
CA ARG A 146 -2.74 -3.16 11.79
C ARG A 146 -3.40 -3.08 13.16
N ARG A 147 -2.86 -3.80 14.17
CA ARG A 147 -3.40 -3.72 15.55
C ARG A 147 -3.31 -2.31 16.13
N HIS A 148 -2.18 -1.65 15.94
CA HIS A 148 -1.98 -0.30 16.47
C HIS A 148 -2.78 0.75 15.72
N LEU A 149 -2.88 0.69 14.39
CA LEU A 149 -3.77 1.54 13.60
C LEU A 149 -5.23 1.43 14.07
N ASN A 150 -5.71 0.22 14.31
CA ASN A 150 -7.07 0.00 14.81
C ASN A 150 -7.29 0.55 16.23
N ARG A 151 -6.25 0.54 17.08
CA ARG A 151 -6.33 1.17 18.41
C ARG A 151 -6.42 2.69 18.32
N LEU A 152 -5.55 3.31 17.52
CA LEU A 152 -5.54 4.76 17.33
C LEU A 152 -6.86 5.28 16.73
N ARG A 153 -7.48 4.53 15.80
CA ARG A 153 -8.79 4.89 15.23
C ARG A 153 -9.95 4.82 16.22
N LYS A 154 -9.81 4.07 17.32
CA LYS A 154 -10.85 3.90 18.36
C LYS A 154 -10.65 4.83 19.55
N GLN A 155 -9.53 5.52 19.61
CA GLN A 155 -9.28 6.55 20.61
C GLN A 155 -9.87 7.86 20.11
N PRO A 156 -10.68 8.58 20.93
CA PRO A 156 -11.27 9.86 20.58
C PRO A 156 -10.22 10.94 20.36
#